data_f86fc03d341bf0ddce390909df33920d
#
_entry.id   f86fc03d341bf0ddce390909df33920d
#
_cell.length_a   1.000
_cell.length_b   1.000
_cell.length_c   1.000
_cell.angle_alpha   90.00
_cell.angle_beta   90.00
_cell.angle_gamma   90.00
#
_symmetry.space_group_name_H-M   'P 1'
#
loop_
_entity.id
_entity.type
_entity.pdbx_description
1 polymer ?
#
loop_
_entity_poly.entity_id
_entity_poly.type
_entity_poly.pdbx_seq_one_letter_code
_entity_poly.pdbx_strand_id
1 'polypeptide(L)' 'INASNVKLPQWARWMAMDEDGSCWCYEAEPHQHDSGWYENEVGRVGRLNWRIENLSWKSSLQKVPG' A
#
# COMPACT_ATOMS: atom_id res chain seq x y z
N ILE A 1 -4.09 -19.76 -7.70
CA ILE A 1 -3.54 -19.00 -6.59
C ILE A 1 -4.57 -18.06 -6.04
N ASN A 2 -4.56 -17.93 -4.82
CA ASN A 2 -5.56 -17.14 -4.16
C ASN A 2 -4.90 -16.15 -3.21
N ALA A 3 -5.71 -15.34 -2.60
CA ALA A 3 -5.24 -14.26 -1.74
C ALA A 3 -4.48 -14.75 -0.53
N SER A 4 -4.60 -16.02 -0.19
CA SER A 4 -3.90 -16.54 0.97
C SER A 4 -2.39 -16.55 0.81
N ASN A 5 -1.91 -16.40 -0.44
CA ASN A 5 -0.47 -16.31 -0.68
C ASN A 5 0.06 -14.91 -0.53
N VAL A 6 -0.80 -13.93 -0.38
CA VAL A 6 -0.39 -12.55 -0.17
C VAL A 6 -0.25 -12.33 1.31
N LYS A 7 0.98 -12.00 1.71
CA LYS A 7 1.25 -11.83 3.13
C LYS A 7 1.32 -10.37 3.48
N LEU A 8 0.42 -9.97 4.35
CA LEU A 8 0.39 -8.61 4.88
C LEU A 8 0.55 -8.69 6.39
N PRO A 9 1.25 -7.71 6.98
CA PRO A 9 1.27 -7.63 8.43
C PRO A 9 -0.14 -7.45 8.98
N GLN A 10 -0.36 -7.93 10.18
CA GLN A 10 -1.67 -7.81 10.80
C GLN A 10 -2.10 -6.37 11.00
N TRP A 11 -1.14 -5.49 11.15
CA TRP A 11 -1.43 -4.07 11.36
C TRP A 11 -1.74 -3.32 10.07
N ALA A 12 -1.55 -3.94 8.89
CA ALA A 12 -1.75 -3.25 7.62
C ALA A 12 -3.23 -2.98 7.39
N ARG A 13 -3.57 -1.73 7.12
CA ARG A 13 -4.94 -1.31 6.85
C ARG A 13 -5.10 -0.77 5.46
N TRP A 14 -4.02 -0.32 4.82
CA TRP A 14 -4.03 0.33 3.53
C TRP A 14 -2.87 -0.14 2.69
N MET A 15 -3.05 -0.09 1.36
CA MET A 15 -1.99 -0.38 0.41
C MET A 15 -1.98 0.68 -0.66
N ALA A 16 -0.79 1.01 -1.17
CA ALA A 16 -0.68 1.95 -2.26
C ALA A 16 0.62 1.72 -3.01
N MET A 17 0.65 2.14 -4.27
CA MET A 17 1.82 2.03 -5.12
C MET A 17 2.36 3.41 -5.40
N ASP A 18 3.68 3.55 -5.30
CA ASP A 18 4.35 4.80 -5.64
C ASP A 18 4.55 4.90 -7.14
N GLU A 19 4.97 6.08 -7.58
CA GLU A 19 5.16 6.35 -9.00
C GLU A 19 6.14 5.37 -9.65
N ASP A 20 7.16 4.95 -8.90
CA ASP A 20 8.18 4.04 -9.43
C ASP A 20 7.74 2.58 -9.44
N GLY A 21 6.52 2.30 -9.05
CA GLY A 21 5.98 0.94 -9.05
C GLY A 21 6.19 0.18 -7.76
N SER A 22 6.88 0.72 -6.79
CA SER A 22 7.03 0.04 -5.51
C SER A 22 5.72 0.13 -4.73
N CYS A 23 5.36 -0.96 -4.06
CA CYS A 23 4.11 -1.05 -3.34
C CYS A 23 4.38 -1.12 -1.85
N TRP A 24 3.50 -0.52 -1.08
CA TRP A 24 3.66 -0.38 0.35
C TRP A 24 2.34 -0.60 1.06
N CYS A 25 2.42 -1.06 2.30
CA CYS A 25 1.26 -1.14 3.16
C CYS A 25 1.44 -0.20 4.36
N TYR A 26 0.32 0.25 4.89
CA TYR A 26 0.31 1.31 5.89
C TYR A 26 -0.68 0.97 6.98
N GLU A 27 -0.33 1.33 8.20
CA GLU A 27 -1.26 1.20 9.32
C GLU A 27 -2.28 2.34 9.32
N ALA A 28 -1.84 3.54 8.99
CA ALA A 28 -2.71 4.70 8.88
C ALA A 28 -2.89 5.05 7.40
N GLU A 29 -3.97 5.74 7.07
CA GLU A 29 -4.23 6.07 5.69
C GLU A 29 -3.16 7.00 5.15
N PRO A 30 -2.47 6.61 4.06
CA PRO A 30 -1.46 7.48 3.48
C PRO A 30 -2.09 8.59 2.65
N HIS A 31 -1.31 9.60 2.38
CA HIS A 31 -1.73 10.74 1.58
C HIS A 31 -0.93 10.77 0.29
N GLN A 32 -1.60 11.18 -0.79
CA GLN A 32 -0.93 11.30 -2.08
C GLN A 32 0.06 12.45 -2.06
N HIS A 33 1.23 12.21 -2.63
CA HIS A 33 2.28 13.21 -2.76
C HIS A 33 2.74 13.24 -4.21
N ASP A 34 3.74 14.06 -4.51
CA ASP A 34 4.15 14.30 -5.90
C ASP A 34 4.56 13.04 -6.64
N SER A 35 5.23 12.11 -5.99
CA SER A 35 5.73 10.91 -6.64
C SER A 35 5.38 9.64 -5.89
N GLY A 36 4.50 9.71 -4.92
CA GLY A 36 4.15 8.53 -4.16
C GLY A 36 3.18 8.84 -3.05
N TRP A 37 3.11 7.92 -2.12
CA TRP A 37 2.22 8.02 -0.97
C TRP A 37 3.06 8.14 0.28
N TYR A 38 2.58 8.87 1.25
CA TYR A 38 3.26 8.92 2.53
C TYR A 38 2.24 9.02 3.64
N GLU A 39 2.65 8.63 4.80
CA GLU A 39 1.83 8.65 5.98
C GLU A 39 2.60 9.46 7.02
N ASN A 40 2.00 10.55 7.49
CA ASN A 40 2.68 11.45 8.40
C ASN A 40 2.19 11.31 9.84
N GLU A 41 1.41 10.29 10.10
CA GLU A 41 0.94 10.01 11.44
C GLU A 41 1.74 8.87 12.03
N VAL A 42 1.59 8.69 13.33
CA VAL A 42 2.28 7.59 13.98
C VAL A 42 1.64 6.29 13.53
N GLY A 43 2.35 5.55 12.70
CA GLY A 43 1.85 4.29 12.20
C GLY A 43 2.96 3.53 11.53
N ARG A 44 2.75 2.22 11.37
CA ARG A 44 3.74 1.36 10.75
C ARG A 44 3.60 1.36 9.25
N VAL A 45 4.72 1.23 8.56
CA VAL A 45 4.77 1.19 7.11
C VAL A 45 5.67 0.01 6.75
N GLY A 46 5.24 -0.78 5.77
CA GLY A 46 6.02 -1.92 5.31
C GLY A 46 6.06 -1.97 3.80
N ARG A 47 7.17 -2.43 3.25
CA ARG A 47 7.28 -2.60 1.82
C ARG A 47 6.74 -3.97 1.42
N LEU A 48 5.99 -3.97 0.30
CA LEU A 48 5.46 -5.20 -0.26
C LEU A 48 6.40 -5.72 -1.35
N ASN A 49 6.49 -7.03 -1.48
CA ASN A 49 7.32 -7.63 -2.50
C ASN A 49 6.50 -8.09 -3.71
N TRP A 50 5.31 -7.53 -3.88
CA TRP A 50 4.46 -7.80 -5.03
C TRP A 50 3.84 -6.49 -5.48
N ARG A 51 3.25 -6.50 -6.68
CA ARG A 51 2.74 -5.29 -7.28
C ARG A 51 1.22 -5.27 -7.28
N ILE A 52 0.68 -4.06 -7.17
CA ILE A 52 -0.73 -3.81 -7.38
C ILE A 52 -0.91 -3.61 -8.88
N GLU A 53 -1.67 -4.51 -9.52
CA GLU A 53 -1.73 -4.54 -10.98
C GLU A 53 -2.73 -3.54 -11.52
N ASN A 54 -2.44 -3.07 -12.74
CA ASN A 54 -3.38 -2.36 -13.61
C ASN A 54 -3.87 -1.04 -13.08
N LEU A 55 -3.12 -0.43 -12.18
CA LEU A 55 -3.54 0.84 -11.64
C LEU A 55 -2.49 1.88 -11.91
N SER A 56 -2.94 3.10 -12.20
CA SER A 56 -2.03 4.21 -12.10
C SER A 56 -1.71 4.39 -10.62
N TRP A 57 -0.51 4.85 -10.32
CA TRP A 57 -0.12 4.94 -8.92
C TRP A 57 -1.02 5.90 -8.15
N LYS A 58 -1.56 6.91 -8.83
CA LYS A 58 -2.43 7.89 -8.15
C LYS A 58 -3.77 7.29 -7.77
N SER A 59 -4.17 6.21 -8.40
CA SER A 59 -5.43 5.53 -8.10
C SER A 59 -5.21 4.24 -7.33
N SER A 60 -3.99 4.00 -6.89
CA SER A 60 -3.66 2.69 -6.33
C SER A 60 -4.04 2.52 -4.87
N LEU A 61 -4.36 3.60 -4.18
CA LEU A 61 -4.70 3.50 -2.76
C LEU A 61 -5.94 2.63 -2.58
N GLN A 62 -5.82 1.64 -1.72
CA GLN A 62 -6.94 0.77 -1.42
C GLN A 62 -6.87 0.30 0.02
N LYS A 63 -8.02 0.06 0.58
CA LYS A 63 -8.12 -0.43 1.94
C LYS A 63 -7.92 -1.93 1.96
N VAL A 64 -7.15 -2.40 2.92
CA VAL A 64 -6.95 -3.83 3.09
C VAL A 64 -8.23 -4.43 3.67
N PRO A 65 -8.77 -5.49 3.04
CA PRO A 65 -9.94 -6.17 3.60
C PRO A 65 -9.61 -6.74 4.96
N GLY A 66 -10.56 -6.68 5.84
CA GLY A 66 -10.30 -7.23 7.17
C GLY A 66 -11.40 -7.09 8.13
#